data_f35b585968c1264f8d79bf57255aaab8
#
_entry.id   f35b585968c1264f8d79bf57255aaab8
#
_cell.length_a   1.000
_cell.length_b   1.000
_cell.length_c   1.000
_cell.angle_alpha   90.00
_cell.angle_beta   90.00
_cell.angle_gamma   90.00
#
_symmetry.space_group_name_H-M   'P 1'
#
loop_
_entity.id
_entity.type
_entity.pdbx_description
1 polymer ?
#
loop_
_entity_poly.entity_id
_entity_poly.type
_entity_poly.pdbx_seq_one_letter_code
_entity_poly.pdbx_strand_id
1 'polypeptide(L)'
;QDQNASENSTQQGSSNTANQTEVAISEEEATNLALERVPGASAQDLRIQLEFDDGVQKYEGDIIYDGKEYDFEIDANTGTFLEWSEERVG
;
A
#
# COMPACT_ATOMS: atom_id res chain seq x y z
N GLN A 1 -7.59 -1.97 -17.45
CA GLN A 1 -7.81 -2.55 -17.32
C GLN A 1 -8.30 -2.75 -16.82
N ASP A 2 -7.88 -2.06 -17.66
CA ASP A 2 -8.54 -2.74 -17.33
C ASP A 2 -8.79 -2.77 -16.76
N GLN A 3 -8.63 -2.50 -16.96
CA GLN A 3 -9.10 -3.03 -16.60
C GLN A 3 -9.33 -3.11 -16.07
N ASN A 4 -9.02 -2.62 -16.49
CA ASN A 4 -9.57 -3.12 -16.07
C ASN A 4 -9.80 -2.95 -15.47
N ALA A 5 -9.49 -2.42 -16.12
CA ALA A 5 -10.08 -2.90 -15.77
C ALA A 5 -10.37 -2.83 -15.32
N SER A 6 -10.16 -2.30 -15.43
CA SER A 6 -10.78 -2.83 -15.06
C SER A 6 -11.12 -2.83 -14.55
N GLU A 7 -10.77 -2.44 -14.73
CA GLU A 7 -11.37 -3.08 -14.35
C GLU A 7 -11.61 -3.28 -13.84
N ASN A 8 -11.39 -2.83 -14.13
CA ASN A 8 -11.96 -3.55 -13.60
C ASN A 8 -12.11 -3.73 -12.96
N SER A 9 -11.65 -3.48 -13.16
CA SER A 9 -12.10 -4.20 -12.58
C SER A 9 -12.36 -4.35 -11.97
N THR A 10 -12.07 -4.10 -12.11
CA THR A 10 -12.58 -4.69 -11.50
C THR A 10 -12.90 -4.86 -10.83
N GLN A 11 -12.91 -4.73 -10.85
CA GLN A 11 -13.39 -5.32 -10.14
C GLN A 11 -13.60 -5.64 -9.62
N GLN A 12 -13.53 -5.43 -9.71
CA GLN A 12 -13.93 -6.10 -9.08
C GLN A 12 -14.24 -6.57 -8.53
N GLY A 13 -14.28 -6.35 -8.61
CA GLY A 13 -14.60 -7.09 -8.09
C GLY A 13 -14.87 -7.49 -7.43
N SER A 14 -15.08 -7.57 -7.31
CA SER A 14 -15.38 -8.06 -6.55
C SER A 14 -15.69 -8.52 -5.78
N SER A 15 -15.89 -8.68 -5.73
CA SER A 15 -16.14 -9.07 -4.92
C SER A 15 -16.36 -9.44 -4.05
N ASN A 16 -16.46 -9.72 -3.95
CA ASN A 16 -16.56 -10.00 -2.98
C ASN A 16 -16.49 -10.25 -2.02
N THR A 17 -16.23 -10.26 -1.97
CA THR A 17 -16.14 -10.55 -1.04
C THR A 17 -16.20 -10.36 0.03
N ALA A 18 -16.18 -10.44 0.31
CA ALA A 18 -16.42 -10.19 1.18
C ALA A 18 -16.14 -9.83 2.17
N ASN A 19 -15.79 -9.69 2.52
CA ASN A 19 -15.68 -9.37 3.51
C ASN A 19 -15.39 -8.57 4.20
N GLN A 20 -15.38 -8.69 3.90
CA GLN A 20 -15.01 -8.32 4.91
C GLN A 20 -14.36 -7.09 5.21
N THR A 21 -13.31 -6.83 5.07
CA THR A 21 -12.57 -5.62 5.34
C THR A 21 -12.68 -4.73 4.14
N GLU A 22 -13.50 -3.73 4.22
CA GLU A 22 -13.62 -2.80 3.13
C GLU A 22 -12.73 -1.60 3.38
N VAL A 23 -11.86 -1.32 2.43
CA VAL A 23 -10.99 -0.15 2.51
C VAL A 23 -11.13 0.61 1.20
N ALA A 24 -10.96 1.91 1.26
CA ALA A 24 -11.05 2.74 0.07
C ALA A 24 -9.82 2.62 -0.80
N ILE A 25 -8.67 2.32 -0.18
CA ILE A 25 -7.40 2.20 -0.88
C ILE A 25 -6.98 0.73 -0.84
N SER A 26 -6.78 0.14 -2.01
CA SER A 26 -6.33 -1.25 -2.08
C SER A 26 -4.85 -1.35 -1.72
N GLU A 27 -4.42 -2.57 -1.45
CA GLU A 27 -3.00 -2.80 -1.18
C GLU A 27 -2.16 -2.39 -2.37
N GLU A 28 -2.64 -2.62 -3.58
CA GLU A 28 -1.91 -2.24 -4.78
C GLU A 28 -1.77 -0.73 -4.87
N GLU A 29 -2.84 -0.01 -4.55
CA GLU A 29 -2.79 1.45 -4.58
C GLU A 29 -1.83 1.98 -3.53
N ALA A 30 -1.85 1.38 -2.33
CA ALA A 30 -0.94 1.79 -1.28
C ALA A 30 0.51 1.53 -1.68
N THR A 31 0.75 0.39 -2.33
CA THR A 31 2.08 0.06 -2.82
C THR A 31 2.55 1.11 -3.81
N ASN A 32 1.69 1.50 -4.74
CA ASN A 32 2.07 2.50 -5.73
C ASN A 32 2.35 3.85 -5.10
N LEU A 33 1.55 4.22 -4.11
CA LEU A 33 1.77 5.48 -3.41
C LEU A 33 3.13 5.50 -2.73
N ALA A 34 3.50 4.40 -2.10
CA ALA A 34 4.78 4.32 -1.41
C ALA A 34 5.93 4.32 -2.41
N LEU A 35 5.80 3.58 -3.50
CA LEU A 35 6.87 3.50 -4.48
C LEU A 35 7.12 4.81 -5.19
N GLU A 36 6.09 5.65 -5.32
CA GLU A 36 6.26 6.96 -5.93
C GLU A 36 7.23 7.82 -5.14
N ARG A 37 7.38 7.55 -3.86
CA ARG A 37 8.27 8.34 -3.01
C ARG A 37 9.70 7.84 -3.03
N VAL A 38 9.95 6.69 -3.68
CA VAL A 38 11.29 6.10 -3.75
C VAL A 38 11.58 5.78 -5.21
N PRO A 39 11.97 6.80 -6.00
CA PRO A 39 12.23 6.57 -7.43
C PRO A 39 13.26 5.48 -7.65
N GLY A 40 12.95 4.56 -8.54
CA GLY A 40 13.83 3.45 -8.83
C GLY A 40 13.47 2.16 -8.13
N ALA A 41 12.75 2.26 -7.02
CA ALA A 41 12.35 1.06 -6.29
C ALA A 41 11.19 0.38 -7.00
N SER A 42 11.06 -0.93 -6.79
CA SER A 42 9.99 -1.70 -7.39
C SER A 42 9.25 -2.46 -6.30
N ALA A 43 8.15 -3.09 -6.70
CA ALA A 43 7.34 -3.85 -5.75
C ALA A 43 8.14 -4.97 -5.07
N GLN A 44 9.20 -5.44 -5.72
CA GLN A 44 10.04 -6.47 -5.13
C GLN A 44 10.84 -5.96 -3.94
N ASP A 45 11.01 -4.66 -3.85
CA ASP A 45 11.77 -4.05 -2.75
C ASP A 45 10.89 -3.67 -1.58
N LEU A 46 9.60 -3.94 -1.69
CA LEU A 46 8.60 -3.45 -0.74
C LEU A 46 7.87 -4.59 -0.05
N ARG A 47 7.61 -4.41 1.23
CA ARG A 47 6.72 -5.29 1.97
C ARG A 47 5.61 -4.44 2.55
N ILE A 48 4.40 -4.97 2.57
CA ILE A 48 3.25 -4.21 3.00
C ILE A 48 2.18 -5.15 3.54
N GLN A 49 1.44 -4.71 4.53
CA GLN A 49 0.33 -5.48 5.05
C GLN A 49 -0.71 -4.55 5.63
N LEU A 50 -1.94 -4.99 5.60
CA LEU A 50 -3.04 -4.23 6.17
C LEU A 50 -3.10 -4.51 7.65
N GLU A 51 -3.17 -3.44 8.43
CA GLU A 51 -3.27 -3.52 9.88
C GLU A 51 -4.55 -2.86 10.34
N PHE A 52 -5.08 -3.36 11.43
CA PHE A 52 -6.28 -2.78 12.02
C PHE A 52 -5.94 -2.48 13.47
N ASP A 53 -5.92 -1.21 13.83
CA ASP A 53 -5.45 -0.77 15.13
C ASP A 53 -6.31 0.37 15.63
N ASP A 54 -6.92 0.18 16.80
CA ASP A 54 -7.79 1.21 17.40
C ASP A 54 -8.88 1.68 16.47
N GLY A 55 -9.46 0.75 15.70
CA GLY A 55 -10.52 1.10 14.79
C GLY A 55 -10.07 1.76 13.52
N VAL A 56 -8.75 1.84 13.31
CA VAL A 56 -8.18 2.45 12.11
C VAL A 56 -7.57 1.38 11.25
N GLN A 57 -7.94 1.37 9.99
CA GLN A 57 -7.33 0.47 9.01
C GLN A 57 -6.21 1.21 8.31
N LYS A 58 -5.05 0.59 8.26
CA LYS A 58 -3.90 1.23 7.65
C LYS A 58 -3.01 0.17 7.02
N TYR A 59 -2.24 0.59 6.04
CA TYR A 59 -1.21 -0.24 5.45
C TYR A 59 0.11 0.13 6.07
N GLU A 60 0.81 -0.87 6.55
CA GLU A 60 2.10 -0.68 7.18
C GLU A 60 3.12 -1.44 6.36
N GLY A 61 4.23 -0.80 6.05
CA GLY A 61 5.21 -1.48 5.22
C GLY A 61 6.56 -0.83 5.26
N ASP A 62 7.45 -1.41 4.46
CA ASP A 62 8.78 -0.85 4.32
C ASP A 62 9.31 -1.15 2.93
N ILE A 63 10.21 -0.28 2.50
CA ILE A 63 10.92 -0.43 1.24
C ILE A 63 12.39 -0.43 1.55
N ILE A 64 13.11 -1.43 1.03
CA ILE A 64 14.56 -1.45 1.18
C ILE A 64 15.16 -1.30 -0.21
N TYR A 65 15.83 -0.19 -0.42
CA TYR A 65 16.32 0.14 -1.74
C TYR A 65 17.56 1.04 -1.64
N ASP A 66 18.58 0.69 -2.38
CA ASP A 66 19.80 1.51 -2.50
C ASP A 66 20.42 1.83 -1.13
N GLY A 67 20.48 0.81 -0.26
CA GLY A 67 21.13 0.97 1.03
C GLY A 67 20.31 1.73 2.05
N LYS A 68 19.04 1.91 1.81
CA LYS A 68 18.15 2.62 2.73
C LYS A 68 16.89 1.83 2.99
N GLU A 69 16.36 2.01 4.18
CA GLU A 69 15.07 1.44 4.53
C GLU A 69 14.09 2.58 4.77
N TYR A 70 12.93 2.48 4.13
CA TYR A 70 11.87 3.46 4.27
C TYR A 70 10.69 2.77 4.93
N ASP A 71 10.31 3.24 6.11
CA ASP A 71 9.15 2.69 6.81
C ASP A 71 7.98 3.64 6.66
N PHE A 72 6.79 3.07 6.43
CA PHE A 72 5.64 3.93 6.17
C PHE A 72 4.36 3.33 6.72
N GLU A 73 3.39 4.20 6.96
CA GLU A 73 2.02 3.84 7.26
C GLU A 73 1.12 4.70 6.41
N ILE A 74 0.12 4.09 5.80
CA ILE A 74 -0.83 4.79 4.95
C ILE A 74 -2.23 4.49 5.44
N ASP A 75 -3.03 5.54 5.63
CA ASP A 75 -4.43 5.37 6.02
C ASP A 75 -5.14 4.66 4.88
N ALA A 76 -5.74 3.51 5.18
CA ALA A 76 -6.36 2.69 4.14
C ALA A 76 -7.65 3.28 3.61
N ASN A 77 -8.18 4.30 4.27
CA ASN A 77 -9.43 4.93 3.84
C ASN A 77 -9.21 6.22 3.09
N THR A 78 -8.07 6.85 3.23
CA THR A 78 -7.82 8.14 2.60
C THR A 78 -6.61 8.17 1.69
N GLY A 79 -5.66 7.23 1.89
CA GLY A 79 -4.41 7.25 1.15
C GLY A 79 -3.40 8.22 1.71
N THR A 80 -3.69 8.80 2.86
CA THR A 80 -2.80 9.75 3.49
C THR A 80 -1.66 9.00 4.19
N PHE A 81 -0.44 9.48 4.03
CA PHE A 81 0.67 8.91 4.77
C PHE A 81 0.59 9.33 6.22
N LEU A 82 0.49 8.35 7.10
CA LEU A 82 0.45 8.59 8.54
C LEU A 82 1.84 8.65 9.12
N GLU A 83 2.78 7.97 8.47
CA GLU A 83 4.15 7.95 8.93
C GLU A 83 5.06 7.68 7.75
N TRP A 84 6.22 8.31 7.76
CA TRP A 84 7.25 8.06 6.76
C TRP A 84 8.60 8.33 7.40
N SER A 85 9.45 7.32 7.44
CA SER A 85 10.79 7.50 7.99
C SER A 85 11.78 6.82 7.07
N GLU A 86 13.00 7.29 7.13
CA GLU A 86 14.06 6.85 6.24
C GLU A 86 15.31 6.62 7.08
N GLU A 87 15.98 5.51 6.82
CA GLU A 87 17.11 5.12 7.63
C GLU A 87 18.13 4.39 6.75
N ARG A 88 19.38 4.65 6.98
CA ARG A 88 20.43 4.00 6.21
C ARG A 88 20.68 2.59 6.76
N VAL A 89 20.74 1.60 5.88
CA VAL A 89 20.99 0.22 6.27
C VAL A 89 22.13 -0.34 5.41
N GLY A 90 23.24 -0.46 5.88
CA GLY A 90 24.32 -1.07 5.12
C GLY A 90 25.47 -0.14 4.81
#